data_27f8ac999437ada9445a0e75f82df029
#
_entry.id   27f8ac999437ada9445a0e75f82df029
#
_cell.length_a   1.000
_cell.length_b   1.000
_cell.length_c   1.000
_cell.angle_alpha   90.00
_cell.angle_beta   90.00
_cell.angle_gamma   90.00
#
_symmetry.space_group_name_H-M   'P 1'
#
loop_
_entity.id
_entity.type
_entity.pdbx_description
1 polymer ?
#
loop_
_entity_poly.entity_id
_entity_poly.type
_entity_poly.pdbx_seq_one_letter_code
_entity_poly.pdbx_strand_id
1 'polypeptide(L)'
;MAIEYTISEDGLEARLPANGIRFDEENFALKSIDLLPYMGAGRSINTGYTFIPDGSGTLIRFEDVKGKTYNVSRQMYGEDFAYHEISGQHSETMRMPVFGVVEDVKEYTASELDPGKQVETGNTTSMGYFAVITEGDSMATLKSEHGGNQHGYNNVYAIFEPRPSDKYKLSASVSVNGNSAVTKTTPRKYSGSYRIQYTLLGGDSSDESTYEASYVGMAKVYRNYLEKTGQITRLTADDVKSSMPLYIETLGTDVVLDTFASVPITVNTPLTSFEDVKTMY
;
A
#
# COMPACT_ATOMS: atom_id res chain seq x y z
N MET A 1 -16.21 5.68 16.40
CA MET A 1 -15.13 4.71 16.22
C MET A 1 -14.14 4.82 17.38
N ALA A 2 -13.53 3.71 17.79
CA ALA A 2 -12.49 3.70 18.81
C ALA A 2 -11.22 3.12 18.19
N ILE A 3 -10.15 3.90 18.16
CA ILE A 3 -8.83 3.47 17.65
C ILE A 3 -7.95 3.20 18.86
N GLU A 4 -7.27 2.08 18.85
CA GLU A 4 -6.29 1.67 19.86
C GLU A 4 -4.89 1.99 19.35
N TYR A 5 -4.06 2.58 20.21
CA TYR A 5 -2.66 2.85 19.93
C TYR A 5 -1.81 2.08 20.93
N THR A 6 -0.84 1.34 20.42
CA THR A 6 0.13 0.60 21.25
C THR A 6 1.54 1.03 20.85
N ILE A 7 2.36 1.38 21.81
CA ILE A 7 3.78 1.65 21.62
C ILE A 7 4.57 0.48 22.20
N SER A 8 5.47 -0.07 21.40
CA SER A 8 6.34 -1.18 21.78
C SER A 8 7.75 -0.98 21.21
N GLU A 9 8.63 -1.95 21.42
CA GLU A 9 9.97 -1.98 20.80
C GLU A 9 9.89 -2.02 19.25
N ASP A 10 8.81 -2.59 18.71
CA ASP A 10 8.59 -2.65 17.26
C ASP A 10 8.07 -1.30 16.67
N GLY A 11 7.78 -0.31 17.52
CA GLY A 11 7.30 1.02 17.15
C GLY A 11 5.86 1.30 17.58
N LEU A 12 5.09 1.98 16.74
CA LEU A 12 3.69 2.37 16.97
C LEU A 12 2.75 1.45 16.20
N GLU A 13 1.83 0.81 16.89
CA GLU A 13 0.69 0.12 16.29
C GLU A 13 -0.56 0.98 16.36
N ALA A 14 -1.28 1.12 15.26
CA ALA A 14 -2.61 1.69 15.20
C ALA A 14 -3.61 0.60 14.79
N ARG A 15 -4.59 0.33 15.64
CA ARG A 15 -5.61 -0.69 15.41
C ARG A 15 -7.01 -0.11 15.53
N LEU A 16 -7.85 -0.39 14.56
CA LEU A 16 -9.28 -0.19 14.63
C LEU A 16 -9.96 -1.56 14.79
N PRO A 17 -10.34 -1.96 16.00
CA PRO A 17 -10.96 -3.25 16.24
C PRO A 17 -12.37 -3.30 15.62
N ALA A 18 -12.79 -4.47 15.17
CA ALA A 18 -14.09 -4.67 14.54
C ALA A 18 -15.26 -4.17 15.40
N ASN A 19 -15.20 -4.41 16.72
CA ASN A 19 -16.21 -3.94 17.69
C ASN A 19 -16.11 -2.44 18.01
N GLY A 20 -15.03 -1.78 17.61
CA GLY A 20 -14.83 -0.33 17.72
C GLY A 20 -15.56 0.46 16.64
N ILE A 21 -16.06 -0.20 15.59
CA ILE A 21 -16.79 0.41 14.47
C ILE A 21 -18.28 0.32 14.76
N ARG A 22 -18.87 1.43 15.23
CA ARG A 22 -20.30 1.52 15.53
C ARG A 22 -20.90 2.72 14.80
N PHE A 23 -21.96 2.48 14.03
CA PHE A 23 -22.72 3.49 13.31
C PHE A 23 -24.14 2.97 13.04
N ASP A 24 -25.03 3.82 12.58
CA ASP A 24 -26.40 3.46 12.19
C ASP A 24 -26.36 2.74 10.82
N GLU A 25 -26.31 1.43 10.85
CA GLU A 25 -26.23 0.58 9.66
C GLU A 25 -27.56 0.50 8.88
N GLU A 26 -28.68 0.93 9.48
CA GLU A 26 -29.98 0.95 8.80
C GLU A 26 -30.08 2.12 7.80
N ASN A 27 -29.50 3.26 8.15
CA ASN A 27 -29.58 4.49 7.36
C ASN A 27 -28.29 4.83 6.60
N PHE A 28 -27.15 4.27 7.00
CA PHE A 28 -25.84 4.59 6.43
C PHE A 28 -25.03 3.37 6.06
N ALA A 29 -24.26 3.46 4.98
CA ALA A 29 -23.25 2.48 4.62
C ALA A 29 -21.86 3.09 4.87
N LEU A 30 -21.02 2.39 5.64
CA LEU A 30 -19.61 2.76 5.79
C LEU A 30 -18.87 2.43 4.49
N LYS A 31 -18.40 3.46 3.80
CA LYS A 31 -17.72 3.31 2.51
C LYS A 31 -16.24 3.01 2.69
N SER A 32 -15.53 3.86 3.43
CA SER A 32 -14.09 3.74 3.62
C SER A 32 -13.66 4.27 4.98
N ILE A 33 -12.49 3.85 5.39
CA ILE A 33 -11.81 4.26 6.62
C ILE A 33 -10.37 4.62 6.25
N ASP A 34 -10.01 5.88 6.41
CA ASP A 34 -8.65 6.35 6.22
C ASP A 34 -7.95 6.31 7.58
N LEU A 35 -7.03 5.36 7.76
CA LEU A 35 -6.34 5.21 9.03
C LEU A 35 -5.03 6.01 9.03
N LEU A 36 -4.97 7.06 9.87
CA LEU A 36 -3.82 7.95 10.03
C LEU A 36 -3.27 8.54 8.71
N PRO A 37 -4.09 9.23 7.88
CA PRO A 37 -3.69 9.66 6.54
C PRO A 37 -2.53 10.66 6.50
N TYR A 38 -2.22 11.31 7.63
CA TYR A 38 -1.10 12.26 7.75
C TYR A 38 0.01 11.77 8.68
N MET A 39 0.04 10.49 9.05
CA MET A 39 1.13 9.93 9.86
C MET A 39 2.45 10.08 9.10
N GLY A 40 3.39 10.84 9.70
CA GLY A 40 4.71 11.07 9.12
C GLY A 40 4.70 11.69 7.71
N ALA A 41 3.68 12.49 7.39
CA ALA A 41 3.59 13.15 6.10
C ALA A 41 4.77 14.12 5.89
N GLY A 42 5.53 13.90 4.82
CA GLY A 42 6.73 14.68 4.51
C GLY A 42 6.39 16.07 3.97
N ARG A 43 7.14 17.09 4.40
CA ARG A 43 6.93 18.48 3.95
C ARG A 43 7.60 18.73 2.61
N SER A 44 6.90 19.37 1.69
CA SER A 44 7.41 19.70 0.34
C SER A 44 8.59 20.66 0.31
N ILE A 45 8.93 21.31 1.45
CA ILE A 45 10.11 22.15 1.59
C ILE A 45 11.39 21.36 1.88
N ASN A 46 11.24 20.12 2.32
CA ASN A 46 12.33 19.20 2.61
C ASN A 46 12.58 18.27 1.41
N THR A 47 13.71 17.59 1.41
CA THR A 47 13.97 16.47 0.51
C THR A 47 13.45 15.18 1.13
N GLY A 48 13.25 14.16 0.31
CA GLY A 48 12.73 12.89 0.79
C GLY A 48 11.89 12.18 -0.25
N TYR A 49 11.22 11.12 0.17
CA TYR A 49 10.35 10.34 -0.71
C TYR A 49 9.27 9.58 0.06
N THR A 50 8.18 9.27 -0.63
CA THR A 50 7.25 8.22 -0.23
C THR A 50 7.62 6.92 -0.95
N PHE A 51 7.46 5.79 -0.27
CA PHE A 51 7.64 4.45 -0.82
C PHE A 51 6.29 3.77 -0.98
N ILE A 52 6.05 3.20 -2.17
CA ILE A 52 4.91 2.35 -2.48
C ILE A 52 5.38 1.04 -3.11
N PRO A 53 4.72 -0.11 -2.84
CA PRO A 53 5.14 -1.43 -3.28
C PRO A 53 4.52 -1.83 -4.64
N ASP A 54 4.47 -0.89 -5.60
CA ASP A 54 3.97 -1.16 -6.95
C ASP A 54 5.01 -1.91 -7.79
N GLY A 55 4.64 -3.06 -8.31
CA GLY A 55 5.58 -3.92 -9.04
C GLY A 55 6.82 -4.25 -8.22
N SER A 56 7.98 -3.73 -8.60
CA SER A 56 9.26 -3.89 -7.89
C SER A 56 9.47 -2.86 -6.75
N GLY A 57 8.53 -1.94 -6.57
CA GLY A 57 8.58 -0.83 -5.61
C GLY A 57 9.04 0.48 -6.23
N THR A 58 8.37 1.56 -5.85
CA THR A 58 8.64 2.92 -6.34
C THR A 58 8.94 3.88 -5.20
N LEU A 59 9.97 4.72 -5.40
CA LEU A 59 10.28 5.86 -4.56
C LEU A 59 9.80 7.14 -5.27
N ILE A 60 8.79 7.79 -4.69
CA ILE A 60 8.24 9.03 -5.23
C ILE A 60 8.90 10.19 -4.49
N ARG A 61 9.86 10.85 -5.14
CA ARG A 61 10.61 11.93 -4.54
C ARG A 61 9.78 13.19 -4.41
N PHE A 62 9.92 13.90 -3.30
CA PHE A 62 9.18 15.14 -3.03
C PHE A 62 9.45 16.22 -4.07
N GLU A 63 10.69 16.29 -4.56
CA GLU A 63 11.10 17.23 -5.59
C GLU A 63 10.40 17.02 -6.93
N ASP A 64 10.11 15.76 -7.31
CA ASP A 64 9.49 15.42 -8.58
C ASP A 64 8.02 15.81 -8.65
N VAL A 65 7.36 15.87 -7.48
CA VAL A 65 5.92 16.19 -7.35
C VAL A 65 5.68 17.60 -6.80
N LYS A 66 6.73 18.32 -6.46
CA LYS A 66 6.63 19.68 -5.90
C LYS A 66 5.87 20.62 -6.82
N GLY A 67 4.86 21.30 -6.29
CA GLY A 67 4.00 22.22 -7.04
C GLY A 67 3.02 21.55 -8.00
N LYS A 68 2.96 20.23 -8.02
CA LYS A 68 2.03 19.46 -8.86
C LYS A 68 1.01 18.75 -7.97
N THR A 69 -0.23 18.63 -8.43
CA THR A 69 -1.16 17.67 -7.83
C THR A 69 -0.80 16.28 -8.29
N TYR A 70 -0.51 15.41 -7.35
CA TYR A 70 -0.15 14.02 -7.59
C TYR A 70 -1.04 13.12 -6.74
N ASN A 71 -1.55 12.05 -7.32
CA ASN A 71 -2.37 11.06 -6.63
C ASN A 71 -2.21 9.70 -7.31
N VAL A 72 -1.72 8.73 -6.57
CA VAL A 72 -1.75 7.31 -6.93
C VAL A 72 -2.57 6.58 -5.89
N SER A 73 -3.53 5.80 -6.35
CA SER A 73 -4.39 4.96 -5.51
C SER A 73 -4.52 3.60 -6.16
N ARG A 74 -4.11 2.54 -5.45
CA ARG A 74 -4.11 1.16 -5.95
C ARG A 74 -4.54 0.21 -4.85
N GLN A 75 -5.37 -0.75 -5.22
CA GLN A 75 -5.79 -1.83 -4.32
C GLN A 75 -4.61 -2.75 -4.01
N MET A 76 -4.54 -3.21 -2.74
CA MET A 76 -3.59 -4.24 -2.36
C MET A 76 -3.86 -5.53 -3.12
N TYR A 77 -2.77 -6.19 -3.55
CA TYR A 77 -2.78 -7.41 -4.34
C TYR A 77 -3.42 -7.28 -5.73
N GLY A 78 -3.87 -6.06 -6.09
CA GLY A 78 -4.43 -5.74 -7.39
C GLY A 78 -5.85 -6.22 -7.59
N GLU A 79 -6.27 -6.16 -8.85
CA GLU A 79 -7.59 -6.59 -9.31
C GLU A 79 -7.53 -8.07 -9.73
N ASP A 80 -8.63 -8.76 -9.61
CA ASP A 80 -8.75 -10.11 -10.15
C ASP A 80 -8.90 -10.04 -11.68
N PHE A 81 -7.83 -10.35 -12.40
CA PHE A 81 -7.80 -10.32 -13.87
C PHE A 81 -8.81 -11.26 -14.51
N ALA A 82 -9.30 -12.27 -13.79
CA ALA A 82 -10.34 -13.17 -14.27
C ALA A 82 -11.69 -12.49 -14.50
N TYR A 83 -11.89 -11.30 -13.91
CA TYR A 83 -13.16 -10.55 -13.96
C TYR A 83 -13.05 -9.21 -14.70
N HIS A 84 -11.87 -8.79 -15.09
CA HIS A 84 -11.65 -7.49 -15.74
C HIS A 84 -11.30 -7.65 -17.23
N GLU A 85 -12.04 -6.90 -18.05
CA GLU A 85 -11.62 -6.69 -19.43
C GLU A 85 -10.29 -5.94 -19.44
N ILE A 86 -9.26 -6.57 -19.95
CA ILE A 86 -7.92 -5.99 -20.07
C ILE A 86 -7.99 -4.85 -21.11
N SER A 87 -8.24 -3.63 -20.64
CA SER A 87 -7.98 -2.45 -21.46
C SER A 87 -6.47 -2.22 -21.43
N GLY A 88 -5.81 -2.15 -22.56
CA GLY A 88 -4.36 -2.18 -22.74
C GLY A 88 -3.45 -1.22 -21.94
N GLN A 89 -3.90 -0.71 -20.80
CA GLN A 89 -3.10 0.01 -19.80
C GLN A 89 -3.24 -0.70 -18.46
N HIS A 90 -2.25 -1.52 -18.14
CA HIS A 90 -2.11 -2.09 -16.81
C HIS A 90 -1.39 -1.11 -15.89
N SER A 91 -1.97 -0.88 -14.72
CA SER A 91 -1.23 -0.28 -13.63
C SER A 91 -0.57 -1.38 -12.81
N GLU A 92 0.66 -1.13 -12.37
CA GLU A 92 1.36 -2.03 -11.48
C GLU A 92 0.56 -2.28 -10.21
N THR A 93 0.61 -3.52 -9.74
CA THR A 93 -0.11 -3.98 -8.55
C THR A 93 0.68 -3.65 -7.29
N MET A 94 0.00 -3.24 -6.22
CA MET A 94 0.59 -3.17 -4.88
C MET A 94 0.76 -4.58 -4.34
N ARG A 95 1.98 -5.14 -4.44
CA ARG A 95 2.23 -6.57 -4.20
C ARG A 95 2.42 -6.94 -2.74
N MET A 96 2.73 -5.96 -1.90
CA MET A 96 3.01 -6.18 -0.47
C MET A 96 2.23 -5.18 0.37
N PRO A 97 1.72 -5.55 1.55
CA PRO A 97 0.94 -4.66 2.40
C PRO A 97 1.84 -3.72 3.21
N VAL A 98 2.68 -2.97 2.52
CA VAL A 98 3.70 -2.10 3.12
C VAL A 98 3.75 -0.74 2.45
N PHE A 99 4.22 0.27 3.18
CA PHE A 99 4.48 1.61 2.67
C PHE A 99 5.39 2.38 3.61
N GLY A 100 5.86 3.54 3.20
CA GLY A 100 6.74 4.32 4.06
C GLY A 100 7.03 5.72 3.56
N VAL A 101 7.66 6.50 4.43
CA VAL A 101 8.15 7.85 4.14
C VAL A 101 9.54 8.00 4.73
N VAL A 102 10.41 8.65 3.99
CA VAL A 102 11.69 9.19 4.49
C VAL A 102 11.74 10.66 4.14
N GLU A 103 12.14 11.47 5.11
CA GLU A 103 12.29 12.92 4.99
C GLU A 103 13.60 13.38 5.58
N ASP A 104 14.33 14.22 4.85
CA ASP A 104 15.49 14.94 5.35
C ASP A 104 15.03 16.30 5.85
N VAL A 105 14.80 16.40 7.14
CA VAL A 105 14.27 17.59 7.79
C VAL A 105 15.40 18.62 7.94
N LYS A 106 15.19 19.81 7.38
CA LYS A 106 16.14 20.93 7.52
C LYS A 106 16.20 21.42 8.95
N GLU A 107 17.42 21.66 9.41
CA GLU A 107 17.67 22.22 10.73
C GLU A 107 17.72 23.75 10.70
N TYR A 108 17.12 24.36 11.71
CA TYR A 108 17.06 25.81 11.87
C TYR A 108 17.63 26.23 13.23
N THR A 109 18.31 27.37 13.26
CA THR A 109 18.77 28.01 14.49
C THR A 109 18.27 29.45 14.57
N ALA A 110 18.30 30.05 15.76
CA ALA A 110 18.01 31.46 15.90
C ALA A 110 19.08 32.30 15.17
N SER A 111 18.66 33.35 14.48
CA SER A 111 19.58 34.28 13.83
C SER A 111 20.39 35.06 14.89
N GLU A 112 21.68 35.18 14.70
CA GLU A 112 22.55 36.00 15.58
C GLU A 112 22.19 37.50 15.53
N LEU A 113 21.65 37.95 14.39
CA LEU A 113 21.28 39.36 14.14
C LEU A 113 19.86 39.69 14.59
N ASP A 114 18.97 38.68 14.60
CA ASP A 114 17.56 38.80 14.99
C ASP A 114 17.08 37.50 15.64
N PRO A 115 17.17 37.39 16.97
CA PRO A 115 16.80 36.15 17.70
C PRO A 115 15.36 35.67 17.49
N GLY A 116 14.45 36.54 17.00
CA GLY A 116 13.09 36.17 16.64
C GLY A 116 12.97 35.48 15.27
N LYS A 117 14.04 35.50 14.48
CA LYS A 117 14.10 34.90 13.13
C LYS A 117 14.90 33.62 13.15
N GLN A 118 14.36 32.59 12.53
CA GLN A 118 15.07 31.33 12.28
C GLN A 118 15.85 31.38 10.96
N VAL A 119 17.06 30.86 11.00
CA VAL A 119 17.96 30.71 9.82
C VAL A 119 18.30 29.24 9.64
N GLU A 120 18.24 28.77 8.40
CA GLU A 120 18.62 27.40 8.04
C GLU A 120 20.14 27.19 8.30
N THR A 121 20.49 26.13 9.01
CA THR A 121 21.89 25.80 9.34
C THR A 121 22.62 25.16 8.17
N GLY A 122 21.94 24.71 7.16
CA GLY A 122 22.47 23.88 6.08
C GLY A 122 22.59 22.40 6.42
N ASN A 123 22.29 22.02 7.66
CA ASN A 123 22.24 20.62 8.07
C ASN A 123 20.83 20.05 7.86
N THR A 124 20.76 18.72 7.76
CA THR A 124 19.50 17.96 7.71
C THR A 124 19.58 16.77 8.66
N THR A 125 18.44 16.40 9.24
CA THR A 125 18.28 15.16 9.99
C THR A 125 17.32 14.26 9.24
N SER A 126 17.81 13.09 8.83
CA SER A 126 16.98 12.08 8.15
C SER A 126 16.12 11.32 9.15
N MET A 127 14.82 11.27 8.89
CA MET A 127 13.85 10.53 9.69
C MET A 127 12.76 9.94 8.79
N GLY A 128 12.05 8.97 9.31
CA GLY A 128 10.95 8.37 8.56
C GLY A 128 10.25 7.26 9.31
N TYR A 129 9.42 6.55 8.59
CA TYR A 129 8.82 5.31 9.07
C TYR A 129 8.66 4.31 7.93
N PHE A 130 8.55 3.04 8.32
CA PHE A 130 8.07 1.97 7.47
C PHE A 130 6.84 1.35 8.12
N ALA A 131 5.78 1.12 7.35
CA ALA A 131 4.52 0.61 7.82
C ALA A 131 4.20 -0.74 7.18
N VAL A 132 3.63 -1.64 7.98
CA VAL A 132 3.11 -2.93 7.55
C VAL A 132 1.63 -2.99 7.93
N ILE A 133 0.75 -3.26 6.98
CA ILE A 133 -0.67 -3.54 7.24
C ILE A 133 -0.74 -4.99 7.69
N THR A 134 -1.05 -5.23 8.97
CA THR A 134 -1.02 -6.56 9.58
C THR A 134 -2.39 -7.20 9.75
N GLU A 135 -3.47 -6.41 9.65
CA GLU A 135 -4.87 -6.89 9.60
C GLU A 135 -5.68 -6.03 8.62
N GLY A 136 -6.48 -6.67 7.78
CA GLY A 136 -7.37 -6.02 6.82
C GLY A 136 -6.69 -5.59 5.51
N ASP A 137 -5.51 -6.09 5.23
CA ASP A 137 -4.71 -5.80 4.04
C ASP A 137 -5.47 -6.09 2.73
N SER A 138 -6.23 -7.18 2.67
CA SER A 138 -7.08 -7.51 1.51
C SER A 138 -8.24 -6.53 1.25
N MET A 139 -8.57 -5.70 2.24
CA MET A 139 -9.58 -4.64 2.13
C MET A 139 -8.93 -3.27 1.92
N ALA A 140 -7.61 -3.21 1.76
CA ALA A 140 -6.86 -1.97 1.71
C ALA A 140 -6.62 -1.51 0.28
N THR A 141 -6.75 -0.22 0.09
CA THR A 141 -6.23 0.54 -1.05
C THR A 141 -5.13 1.45 -0.53
N LEU A 142 -3.93 1.33 -1.08
CA LEU A 142 -2.85 2.24 -0.73
C LEU A 142 -2.96 3.51 -1.56
N LYS A 143 -2.93 4.65 -0.88
CA LYS A 143 -2.95 5.96 -1.52
C LYS A 143 -1.69 6.73 -1.19
N SER A 144 -1.03 7.25 -2.23
CA SER A 144 0.06 8.22 -2.11
C SER A 144 -0.32 9.49 -2.85
N GLU A 145 -0.21 10.63 -2.17
CA GLU A 145 -0.64 11.91 -2.75
C GLU A 145 0.24 13.09 -2.33
N HIS A 146 0.22 14.10 -3.18
CA HIS A 146 0.72 15.43 -2.90
C HIS A 146 -0.32 16.46 -3.31
N GLY A 147 -0.68 17.34 -2.38
CA GLY A 147 -1.77 18.31 -2.57
C GLY A 147 -1.44 19.55 -3.40
N GLY A 148 -0.31 19.55 -4.08
CA GLY A 148 0.14 20.70 -4.87
C GLY A 148 0.30 21.95 -4.04
N ASN A 149 -0.45 23.00 -4.38
CA ASN A 149 -0.44 24.27 -3.64
C ASN A 149 -1.49 24.34 -2.51
N GLN A 150 -2.34 23.33 -2.37
CA GLN A 150 -3.39 23.30 -1.35
C GLN A 150 -2.81 22.95 0.04
N HIS A 151 -1.91 21.99 0.08
CA HIS A 151 -1.13 21.67 1.27
C HIS A 151 0.28 21.19 0.83
N GLY A 152 1.29 21.52 1.61
CA GLY A 152 2.68 21.20 1.30
C GLY A 152 3.13 19.85 1.83
N TYR A 153 2.25 18.83 1.81
CA TYR A 153 2.56 17.51 2.36
C TYR A 153 2.54 16.43 1.27
N ASN A 154 3.44 15.47 1.44
CA ASN A 154 3.50 14.22 0.71
C ASN A 154 3.09 13.11 1.67
N ASN A 155 1.96 12.48 1.43
CA ASN A 155 1.42 11.44 2.30
C ASN A 155 1.31 10.10 1.56
N VAL A 156 1.43 9.04 2.35
CA VAL A 156 1.09 7.69 1.93
C VAL A 156 0.35 7.01 3.09
N TYR A 157 -0.77 6.39 2.79
CA TYR A 157 -1.64 5.77 3.80
C TYR A 157 -2.55 4.71 3.22
N ALA A 158 -3.10 3.88 4.09
CA ALA A 158 -4.07 2.86 3.71
C ALA A 158 -5.50 3.36 3.90
N ILE A 159 -6.33 3.12 2.90
CA ILE A 159 -7.77 3.30 2.90
C ILE A 159 -8.38 1.91 2.95
N PHE A 160 -9.18 1.61 3.97
CA PHE A 160 -9.86 0.33 4.09
C PHE A 160 -11.30 0.45 3.63
N GLU A 161 -11.73 -0.44 2.75
CA GLU A 161 -13.10 -0.53 2.25
C GLU A 161 -13.81 -1.76 2.83
N PRO A 162 -14.65 -1.61 3.88
CA PRO A 162 -15.34 -2.75 4.51
C PRO A 162 -16.25 -3.53 3.56
N ARG A 163 -16.70 -2.87 2.50
CA ARG A 163 -17.50 -3.46 1.42
C ARG A 163 -16.90 -3.06 0.08
N PRO A 164 -15.87 -3.76 -0.40
CA PRO A 164 -15.26 -3.43 -1.67
C PRO A 164 -16.29 -3.47 -2.79
N SER A 165 -16.11 -2.56 -3.73
CA SER A 165 -16.94 -2.46 -4.93
C SER A 165 -16.11 -2.55 -6.18
N ASP A 166 -16.68 -3.14 -7.20
CA ASP A 166 -16.04 -3.31 -8.49
C ASP A 166 -16.91 -2.76 -9.62
N LYS A 167 -16.26 -2.36 -10.72
CA LYS A 167 -16.92 -1.81 -11.90
C LYS A 167 -16.84 -2.81 -13.06
N TYR A 168 -17.99 -3.26 -13.48
CA TYR A 168 -18.12 -4.11 -14.66
C TYR A 168 -18.49 -3.25 -15.85
N LYS A 169 -17.70 -3.31 -16.92
CA LYS A 169 -18.09 -2.75 -18.21
C LYS A 169 -19.14 -3.67 -18.84
N LEU A 170 -20.29 -3.11 -19.15
CA LEU A 170 -21.25 -3.75 -20.02
C LEU A 170 -20.76 -3.63 -21.46
N SER A 171 -21.03 -4.62 -22.31
CA SER A 171 -20.72 -4.51 -23.73
C SER A 171 -21.35 -3.26 -24.33
N ALA A 172 -20.76 -2.72 -25.40
CA ALA A 172 -21.21 -1.48 -26.04
C ALA A 172 -22.70 -1.51 -26.50
N SER A 173 -23.28 -2.71 -26.64
CA SER A 173 -24.68 -2.95 -26.99
C SER A 173 -25.64 -2.93 -25.81
N VAL A 174 -25.13 -2.95 -24.56
CA VAL A 174 -25.95 -2.94 -23.35
C VAL A 174 -25.56 -1.73 -22.49
N SER A 175 -26.33 -0.66 -22.66
CA SER A 175 -26.22 0.55 -21.85
C SER A 175 -27.44 0.66 -20.94
N VAL A 176 -27.22 0.74 -19.63
CA VAL A 176 -28.30 1.02 -18.69
C VAL A 176 -28.21 2.53 -18.33
N ASN A 177 -29.25 3.26 -18.70
CA ASN A 177 -29.33 4.73 -18.50
C ASN A 177 -28.13 5.53 -19.06
N GLY A 178 -27.58 5.11 -20.21
CA GLY A 178 -26.44 5.78 -20.82
C GLY A 178 -25.08 5.44 -20.20
N ASN A 179 -25.03 4.61 -19.16
CA ASN A 179 -23.79 4.14 -18.55
C ASN A 179 -23.40 2.77 -19.08
N SER A 180 -22.19 2.66 -19.59
CA SER A 180 -21.60 1.39 -20.03
C SER A 180 -20.96 0.59 -18.91
N ALA A 181 -21.08 1.02 -17.66
CA ALA A 181 -20.50 0.34 -16.49
C ALA A 181 -21.51 0.25 -15.35
N VAL A 182 -21.50 -0.89 -14.66
CA VAL A 182 -22.27 -1.15 -13.45
C VAL A 182 -21.30 -1.34 -12.28
N THR A 183 -21.53 -0.63 -11.18
CA THR A 183 -20.79 -0.84 -9.95
C THR A 183 -21.52 -1.87 -9.08
N LYS A 184 -20.85 -2.94 -8.73
CA LYS A 184 -21.36 -3.97 -7.82
C LYS A 184 -20.57 -3.91 -6.51
N THR A 185 -21.27 -3.71 -5.42
CA THR A 185 -20.70 -3.70 -4.07
C THR A 185 -20.92 -5.05 -3.40
N THR A 186 -19.92 -5.54 -2.69
CA THR A 186 -20.01 -6.79 -1.93
C THR A 186 -21.09 -6.69 -0.86
N PRO A 187 -22.05 -7.66 -0.82
CA PRO A 187 -23.16 -7.62 0.14
C PRO A 187 -22.70 -7.87 1.58
N ARG A 188 -21.60 -8.59 1.77
CA ARG A 188 -21.05 -8.90 3.10
C ARG A 188 -20.01 -7.85 3.49
N LYS A 189 -20.13 -7.33 4.71
CA LYS A 189 -19.14 -6.46 5.32
C LYS A 189 -17.97 -7.29 5.85
N TYR A 190 -16.75 -6.80 5.68
CA TYR A 190 -15.59 -7.33 6.39
C TYR A 190 -15.83 -7.22 7.90
N SER A 191 -15.57 -8.28 8.63
CA SER A 191 -15.85 -8.39 10.06
C SER A 191 -14.59 -8.41 10.93
N GLY A 192 -13.43 -8.32 10.32
CA GLY A 192 -12.13 -8.25 11.01
C GLY A 192 -11.78 -6.84 11.49
N SER A 193 -10.64 -6.73 12.14
CA SER A 193 -10.04 -5.46 12.53
C SER A 193 -9.16 -4.91 11.41
N TYR A 194 -8.79 -3.64 11.52
CA TYR A 194 -7.78 -3.02 10.67
C TYR A 194 -6.60 -2.64 11.53
N ARG A 195 -5.39 -3.01 11.13
CA ARG A 195 -4.19 -2.78 11.93
C ARG A 195 -3.00 -2.44 11.04
N ILE A 196 -2.26 -1.41 11.46
CA ILE A 196 -1.02 -0.99 10.82
C ILE A 196 0.06 -0.87 11.90
N GLN A 197 1.18 -1.51 11.66
CA GLN A 197 2.40 -1.40 12.46
C GLN A 197 3.34 -0.39 11.79
N TYR A 198 3.73 0.66 12.51
CA TYR A 198 4.69 1.67 12.08
C TYR A 198 6.01 1.48 12.82
N THR A 199 7.09 1.19 12.11
CA THR A 199 8.44 1.16 12.66
C THR A 199 9.14 2.47 12.30
N LEU A 200 9.68 3.17 13.29
CA LEU A 200 10.36 4.45 13.08
C LEU A 200 11.77 4.21 12.54
N LEU A 201 12.17 5.09 11.61
CA LEU A 201 13.48 5.09 10.98
C LEU A 201 14.21 6.39 11.37
N GLY A 202 15.53 6.33 11.55
CA GLY A 202 16.33 7.49 11.95
C GLY A 202 17.45 7.14 12.92
N GLY A 203 17.60 5.84 13.20
CA GLY A 203 18.66 5.34 14.06
C GLY A 203 20.04 5.35 13.39
N ASP A 204 21.07 5.14 14.20
CA ASP A 204 22.43 4.95 13.72
C ASP A 204 22.55 3.59 13.03
N SER A 205 23.10 3.57 11.82
CA SER A 205 23.32 2.33 11.03
C SER A 205 24.28 1.34 11.72
N SER A 206 25.06 1.80 12.69
CA SER A 206 25.94 0.96 13.51
C SER A 206 25.24 0.25 14.66
N ASP A 207 24.01 0.66 15.01
CA ASP A 207 23.20 0.04 16.05
C ASP A 207 22.20 -0.95 15.40
N GLU A 208 22.38 -2.24 15.65
CA GLU A 208 21.51 -3.29 15.11
C GLU A 208 20.06 -3.22 15.63
N SER A 209 19.83 -2.50 16.73
CA SER A 209 18.49 -2.29 17.31
C SER A 209 17.71 -1.19 16.61
N THR A 210 18.34 -0.38 15.77
CA THR A 210 17.76 0.74 15.07
C THR A 210 17.85 0.59 13.55
N TYR A 211 17.06 1.37 12.85
CA TYR A 211 17.01 1.34 11.39
C TYR A 211 17.30 2.72 10.82
N GLU A 212 18.20 2.79 9.85
CA GLU A 212 18.49 4.02 9.14
C GLU A 212 17.25 4.55 8.39
N ALA A 213 17.14 5.87 8.26
CA ALA A 213 16.07 6.50 7.48
C ALA A 213 16.37 6.38 5.99
N SER A 214 16.18 5.20 5.44
CA SER A 214 16.42 4.88 4.03
C SER A 214 15.54 3.72 3.57
N TYR A 215 15.44 3.52 2.24
CA TYR A 215 14.77 2.34 1.69
C TYR A 215 15.47 1.03 2.08
N VAL A 216 16.77 1.09 2.37
CA VAL A 216 17.54 -0.06 2.89
C VAL A 216 17.08 -0.38 4.32
N GLY A 217 16.90 0.65 5.16
CA GLY A 217 16.31 0.50 6.49
C GLY A 217 14.91 -0.08 6.43
N MET A 218 14.06 0.39 5.51
CA MET A 218 12.72 -0.19 5.26
C MET A 218 12.79 -1.67 4.91
N ALA A 219 13.71 -2.06 4.01
CA ALA A 219 13.91 -3.45 3.63
C ALA A 219 14.37 -4.32 4.80
N LYS A 220 15.25 -3.81 5.68
CA LYS A 220 15.68 -4.49 6.90
C LYS A 220 14.51 -4.71 7.87
N VAL A 221 13.67 -3.68 8.09
CA VAL A 221 12.46 -3.78 8.92
C VAL A 221 11.55 -4.88 8.39
N TYR A 222 11.25 -4.86 7.09
CA TYR A 222 10.34 -5.84 6.49
C TYR A 222 10.89 -7.26 6.57
N ARG A 223 12.17 -7.45 6.28
CA ARG A 223 12.82 -8.76 6.42
C ARG A 223 12.71 -9.27 7.87
N ASN A 224 13.03 -8.42 8.86
CA ASN A 224 12.96 -8.82 10.26
C ASN A 224 11.52 -9.13 10.70
N TYR A 225 10.53 -8.39 10.18
CA TYR A 225 9.12 -8.70 10.39
C TYR A 225 8.74 -10.08 9.82
N LEU A 226 9.16 -10.38 8.60
CA LEU A 226 8.87 -11.67 7.95
C LEU A 226 9.58 -12.85 8.65
N GLU A 227 10.83 -12.66 9.13
CA GLU A 227 11.55 -13.64 9.93
C GLU A 227 10.84 -13.86 11.29
N LYS A 228 10.46 -12.78 11.99
CA LYS A 228 9.78 -12.83 13.28
C LYS A 228 8.41 -13.51 13.21
N THR A 229 7.69 -13.31 12.12
CA THR A 229 6.38 -13.93 11.86
C THR A 229 6.47 -15.33 11.24
N GLY A 230 7.68 -15.82 10.95
CA GLY A 230 7.92 -17.15 10.38
C GLY A 230 7.53 -17.29 8.92
N GLN A 231 7.33 -16.17 8.21
CA GLN A 231 6.99 -16.19 6.78
C GLN A 231 8.19 -16.47 5.89
N ILE A 232 9.39 -16.13 6.37
CA ILE A 232 10.65 -16.49 5.74
C ILE A 232 11.61 -17.05 6.77
N THR A 233 12.56 -17.86 6.30
CA THR A 233 13.70 -18.35 7.07
C THR A 233 14.98 -17.99 6.36
N ARG A 234 16.06 -17.79 7.12
CA ARG A 234 17.38 -17.56 6.51
C ARG A 234 17.86 -18.83 5.85
N LEU A 235 18.34 -18.70 4.63
CA LEU A 235 18.99 -19.80 3.92
C LEU A 235 20.30 -20.17 4.62
N THR A 236 20.50 -21.44 4.86
CA THR A 236 21.76 -21.99 5.35
C THR A 236 22.66 -22.44 4.20
N ALA A 237 23.94 -22.67 4.47
CA ALA A 237 24.87 -23.21 3.45
C ALA A 237 24.44 -24.60 2.94
N ASP A 238 23.68 -25.35 3.73
CA ASP A 238 23.16 -26.66 3.34
C ASP A 238 21.92 -26.56 2.48
N ASP A 239 21.05 -25.59 2.74
CA ASP A 239 19.90 -25.29 1.86
C ASP A 239 20.37 -24.92 0.44
N VAL A 240 21.39 -24.07 0.34
CA VAL A 240 21.96 -23.67 -0.96
C VAL A 240 22.60 -24.86 -1.71
N LYS A 241 23.11 -25.87 -1.01
CA LYS A 241 23.68 -27.08 -1.62
C LYS A 241 22.62 -28.10 -2.02
N SER A 242 21.50 -28.15 -1.31
CA SER A 242 20.49 -29.20 -1.49
C SER A 242 19.44 -28.85 -2.53
N SER A 243 19.02 -27.59 -2.62
CA SER A 243 18.00 -27.11 -3.57
C SER A 243 18.13 -25.63 -3.81
N MET A 244 17.84 -25.19 -5.03
CA MET A 244 17.71 -23.78 -5.32
C MET A 244 16.27 -23.33 -4.97
N PRO A 245 16.09 -22.32 -4.12
CA PRO A 245 14.76 -21.74 -3.90
C PRO A 245 14.16 -21.28 -5.23
N LEU A 246 12.96 -21.72 -5.52
CA LEU A 246 12.25 -21.40 -6.75
C LEU A 246 10.97 -20.62 -6.41
N TYR A 247 10.82 -19.44 -7.00
CA TYR A 247 9.56 -18.71 -7.02
C TYR A 247 8.84 -19.03 -8.32
N ILE A 248 7.61 -19.53 -8.20
CA ILE A 248 6.77 -19.84 -9.36
C ILE A 248 5.54 -18.95 -9.30
N GLU A 249 5.32 -18.18 -10.34
CA GLU A 249 4.09 -17.45 -10.57
C GLU A 249 3.36 -18.12 -11.75
N THR A 250 2.11 -18.51 -11.53
CA THR A 250 1.29 -19.16 -12.55
C THR A 250 0.03 -18.36 -12.80
N LEU A 251 -0.34 -18.23 -14.07
CA LEU A 251 -1.62 -17.69 -14.46
C LEU A 251 -2.64 -18.84 -14.54
N GLY A 252 -3.52 -18.92 -13.53
CA GLY A 252 -4.49 -20.03 -13.41
C GLY A 252 -5.65 -19.93 -14.39
N THR A 253 -6.09 -18.70 -14.70
CA THR A 253 -7.19 -18.44 -15.65
C THR A 253 -6.90 -17.19 -16.46
N ASP A 254 -7.48 -17.12 -17.66
CA ASP A 254 -7.48 -15.93 -18.48
C ASP A 254 -8.91 -15.61 -18.92
N VAL A 255 -9.16 -14.34 -19.21
CA VAL A 255 -10.45 -13.87 -19.70
C VAL A 255 -10.41 -13.78 -21.21
N VAL A 256 -11.14 -14.65 -21.87
CA VAL A 256 -11.23 -14.68 -23.34
C VAL A 256 -12.56 -14.07 -23.79
N LEU A 257 -12.51 -13.22 -24.81
CA LEU A 257 -13.70 -12.73 -25.48
C LEU A 257 -14.30 -13.87 -26.32
N ASP A 258 -15.52 -14.24 -26.02
CA ASP A 258 -16.29 -15.23 -26.77
C ASP A 258 -17.61 -14.59 -27.26
N THR A 259 -18.39 -15.32 -28.04
CA THR A 259 -19.66 -14.86 -28.59
C THR A 259 -20.76 -15.85 -28.25
N PHE A 260 -21.76 -15.39 -27.50
CA PHE A 260 -22.99 -16.15 -27.27
C PHE A 260 -24.17 -15.48 -27.95
N ALA A 261 -24.84 -16.20 -28.86
CA ALA A 261 -25.96 -15.68 -29.65
C ALA A 261 -25.66 -14.30 -30.30
N SER A 262 -24.48 -14.14 -30.92
CA SER A 262 -23.97 -12.91 -31.51
C SER A 262 -23.73 -11.74 -30.54
N VAL A 263 -23.75 -11.99 -29.24
CA VAL A 263 -23.39 -11.00 -28.19
C VAL A 263 -22.01 -11.35 -27.70
N PRO A 264 -21.04 -10.38 -27.71
CA PRO A 264 -19.74 -10.59 -27.09
C PRO A 264 -19.91 -10.84 -25.58
N ILE A 265 -19.31 -11.90 -25.09
CA ILE A 265 -19.23 -12.24 -23.66
C ILE A 265 -17.78 -12.48 -23.27
N THR A 266 -17.46 -12.26 -22.02
CA THR A 266 -16.18 -12.66 -21.44
C THR A 266 -16.32 -14.00 -20.75
N VAL A 267 -15.40 -14.91 -21.04
CA VAL A 267 -15.39 -16.27 -20.48
C VAL A 267 -14.05 -16.50 -19.79
N ASN A 268 -14.09 -16.94 -18.55
CA ASN A 268 -12.89 -17.36 -17.85
C ASN A 268 -12.40 -18.69 -18.42
N THR A 269 -11.21 -18.69 -18.98
CA THR A 269 -10.60 -19.87 -19.57
C THR A 269 -9.50 -20.39 -18.64
N PRO A 270 -9.61 -21.63 -18.11
CA PRO A 270 -8.55 -22.22 -17.32
C PRO A 270 -7.27 -22.38 -18.15
N LEU A 271 -6.13 -21.95 -17.61
CA LEU A 271 -4.81 -22.07 -18.24
C LEU A 271 -3.95 -23.12 -17.54
N THR A 272 -3.77 -22.95 -16.22
CA THR A 272 -2.88 -23.81 -15.42
C THR A 272 -3.63 -24.32 -14.19
N SER A 273 -3.72 -25.63 -14.04
CA SER A 273 -4.29 -26.23 -12.84
C SER A 273 -3.24 -26.38 -11.74
N PHE A 274 -3.69 -26.58 -10.50
CA PHE A 274 -2.79 -26.88 -9.39
C PHE A 274 -2.05 -28.21 -9.57
N GLU A 275 -2.65 -29.17 -10.25
CA GLU A 275 -2.01 -30.46 -10.58
C GLU A 275 -0.90 -30.28 -11.63
N ASP A 276 -1.09 -29.37 -12.60
CA ASP A 276 -0.02 -29.05 -13.56
C ASP A 276 1.18 -28.42 -12.85
N VAL A 277 0.94 -27.50 -11.88
CA VAL A 277 2.01 -26.92 -11.07
C VAL A 277 2.78 -27.98 -10.30
N LYS A 278 2.10 -28.94 -9.69
CA LYS A 278 2.75 -30.06 -8.99
C LYS A 278 3.61 -30.93 -9.90
N THR A 279 3.24 -31.06 -11.16
CA THR A 279 4.01 -31.89 -12.11
C THR A 279 5.21 -31.16 -12.70
N MET A 280 5.24 -29.81 -12.62
CA MET A 280 6.37 -28.99 -13.03
C MET A 280 7.48 -28.93 -11.97
N TYR A 281 7.14 -29.21 -10.72
CA TYR A 281 8.04 -29.15 -9.57
C TYR A 281 8.48 -30.57 -9.15
#